data_bbffeaa2984f53b6f323a52c2ab50101
#
_entry.id   bbffeaa2984f53b6f323a52c2ab50101
#
_cell.length_a   1.000
_cell.length_b   1.000
_cell.length_c   1.000
_cell.angle_alpha   90.00
_cell.angle_beta   90.00
_cell.angle_gamma   90.00
#
_symmetry.space_group_name_H-M   'P 1'
#
loop_
_entity.id
_entity.type
_entity.pdbx_description
1 polymer ?
#
loop_
_entity_poly.entity_id
_entity_poly.type
_entity_poly.pdbx_seq_one_letter_code
_entity_poly.pdbx_strand_id
1 'polypeptide(L)'
;MSLVLTETEYDGEDFVEVDLADAQLGAIDFRDCDFSGAVLSGCVTSRTTFTRCRFVGAEMYSSAHSSSSFLGCTFERTSWADAKLTGCRLLGTTFTHCRLTGIRMVDCDLTLTSFAGEKLAGADLSGLRMREANLTGADLSGCDLRRADLAGARAGRANLTGADLRGAIVDAGTWVGANLSGAIIDVDQAVLYALAHGLTMARTQD
;
A
#
# COMPACT_ATOMS: atom_id res chain seq x y z
N MET A 1 -5.46 -23.15 -20.89
CA MET A 1 -4.28 -24.02 -20.58
C MET A 1 -3.36 -23.14 -19.76
N SER A 2 -3.26 -23.37 -18.46
CA SER A 2 -2.44 -22.51 -17.61
C SER A 2 -0.97 -22.58 -18.04
N LEU A 3 -0.31 -21.43 -18.15
CA LEU A 3 1.11 -21.36 -18.46
C LEU A 3 1.91 -21.99 -17.31
N VAL A 4 2.83 -22.88 -17.63
CA VAL A 4 3.79 -23.41 -16.65
C VAL A 4 5.09 -22.63 -16.80
N LEU A 5 5.43 -21.86 -15.80
CA LEU A 5 6.71 -21.16 -15.73
C LEU A 5 7.82 -22.17 -15.37
N THR A 6 8.85 -22.26 -16.18
CA THR A 6 9.94 -23.25 -16.04
C THR A 6 11.24 -22.62 -15.55
N GLU A 7 11.38 -21.31 -15.71
CA GLU A 7 12.57 -20.59 -15.33
C GLU A 7 12.40 -19.94 -13.96
N THR A 8 13.50 -19.58 -13.31
CA THR A 8 13.53 -18.83 -12.05
C THR A 8 13.75 -17.34 -12.25
N GLU A 9 14.08 -16.92 -13.44
CA GLU A 9 14.30 -15.50 -13.80
C GLU A 9 13.67 -15.20 -15.17
N TYR A 10 12.96 -14.08 -15.24
CA TYR A 10 12.37 -13.54 -16.46
C TYR A 10 12.71 -12.05 -16.54
N ASP A 11 13.24 -11.60 -17.66
CA ASP A 11 13.69 -10.21 -17.85
C ASP A 11 13.16 -9.65 -19.18
N GLY A 12 12.31 -8.59 -19.07
CA GLY A 12 11.70 -7.94 -20.23
C GLY A 12 10.65 -8.79 -20.94
N GLU A 13 10.16 -9.86 -20.32
CA GLU A 13 9.23 -10.78 -20.94
C GLU A 13 7.79 -10.25 -20.97
N ASP A 14 7.05 -10.67 -21.99
CA ASP A 14 5.65 -10.31 -22.22
C ASP A 14 4.72 -11.39 -21.65
N PHE A 15 4.02 -11.04 -20.57
CA PHE A 15 2.98 -11.83 -19.92
C PHE A 15 1.59 -11.19 -20.09
N VAL A 16 1.40 -10.39 -21.14
CA VAL A 16 0.11 -9.73 -21.42
C VAL A 16 -0.98 -10.76 -21.62
N GLU A 17 -2.11 -10.58 -20.92
CA GLU A 17 -3.30 -11.45 -20.97
C GLU A 17 -3.04 -12.93 -20.62
N VAL A 18 -1.88 -13.25 -20.02
CA VAL A 18 -1.55 -14.62 -19.63
C VAL A 18 -2.46 -15.10 -18.49
N ASP A 19 -2.93 -16.33 -18.58
CA ASP A 19 -3.69 -17.00 -17.53
C ASP A 19 -2.75 -17.71 -16.54
N LEU A 20 -2.61 -17.08 -15.36
CA LEU A 20 -1.89 -17.57 -14.18
C LEU A 20 -2.83 -17.74 -12.99
N ALA A 21 -4.15 -17.93 -13.24
CA ALA A 21 -5.10 -18.17 -12.17
C ALA A 21 -4.68 -19.41 -11.35
N ASP A 22 -4.76 -19.26 -10.02
CA ASP A 22 -4.38 -20.28 -9.05
C ASP A 22 -2.93 -20.81 -9.17
N ALA A 23 -2.08 -20.13 -9.95
CA ALA A 23 -0.68 -20.52 -10.12
C ALA A 23 0.10 -20.42 -8.80
N GLN A 24 1.05 -21.35 -8.63
CA GLN A 24 1.97 -21.36 -7.49
C GLN A 24 3.35 -20.86 -7.94
N LEU A 25 3.68 -19.61 -7.59
CA LEU A 25 4.91 -18.95 -8.02
C LEU A 25 5.87 -18.85 -6.82
N GLY A 26 6.88 -19.68 -6.80
CA GLY A 26 7.83 -19.75 -5.70
C GLY A 26 9.26 -19.43 -6.11
N ALA A 27 9.87 -18.41 -5.46
CA ALA A 27 11.26 -18.02 -5.66
C ALA A 27 11.60 -17.71 -7.14
N ILE A 28 10.75 -16.92 -7.80
CA ILE A 28 10.94 -16.46 -9.19
C ILE A 28 11.22 -14.97 -9.18
N ASP A 29 12.16 -14.51 -9.99
CA ASP A 29 12.47 -13.10 -10.21
C ASP A 29 11.96 -12.65 -11.58
N PHE A 30 11.02 -11.69 -11.57
CA PHE A 30 10.53 -11.00 -12.77
C PHE A 30 11.09 -9.57 -12.79
N ARG A 31 11.74 -9.18 -13.86
CA ARG A 31 12.28 -7.84 -14.06
C ARG A 31 11.75 -7.24 -15.36
N ASP A 32 11.28 -6.00 -15.28
CA ASP A 32 10.81 -5.24 -16.44
C ASP A 32 9.76 -5.98 -17.30
N CYS A 33 8.99 -6.91 -16.69
CA CYS A 33 7.98 -7.72 -17.37
C CYS A 33 6.62 -7.01 -17.42
N ASP A 34 5.85 -7.27 -18.48
CA ASP A 34 4.49 -6.73 -18.64
C ASP A 34 3.43 -7.81 -18.36
N PHE A 35 2.67 -7.64 -17.27
CA PHE A 35 1.54 -8.46 -16.87
C PHE A 35 0.20 -7.76 -17.13
N SER A 36 0.12 -6.86 -18.11
CA SER A 36 -1.12 -6.16 -18.42
C SER A 36 -2.21 -7.13 -18.86
N GLY A 37 -3.39 -7.00 -18.23
CA GLY A 37 -4.52 -7.90 -18.48
C GLY A 37 -4.32 -9.36 -18.01
N ALA A 38 -3.18 -9.67 -17.36
CA ALA A 38 -2.93 -11.03 -16.89
C ALA A 38 -3.93 -11.43 -15.79
N VAL A 39 -4.36 -12.69 -15.82
CA VAL A 39 -5.23 -13.29 -14.81
C VAL A 39 -4.36 -13.94 -13.74
N LEU A 40 -4.24 -13.31 -12.59
CA LEU A 40 -3.49 -13.73 -11.40
C LEU A 40 -4.43 -13.99 -10.20
N SER A 41 -5.73 -14.17 -10.49
CA SER A 41 -6.72 -14.45 -9.44
C SER A 41 -6.40 -15.75 -8.73
N GLY A 42 -6.47 -15.73 -7.39
CA GLY A 42 -6.14 -16.92 -6.59
C GLY A 42 -4.66 -17.34 -6.63
N CYS A 43 -3.80 -16.68 -7.40
CA CYS A 43 -2.40 -17.06 -7.47
C CYS A 43 -1.71 -16.93 -6.10
N VAL A 44 -0.76 -17.80 -5.84
CA VAL A 44 0.04 -17.79 -4.61
C VAL A 44 1.49 -17.51 -4.97
N THR A 45 2.07 -16.45 -4.38
CA THR A 45 3.50 -16.20 -4.52
C THR A 45 4.22 -16.37 -3.18
N SER A 46 5.41 -16.95 -3.23
CA SER A 46 6.27 -17.10 -2.06
C SER A 46 7.72 -16.79 -2.43
N ARG A 47 8.30 -15.78 -1.78
CA ARG A 47 9.68 -15.31 -2.06
C ARG A 47 9.91 -14.95 -3.54
N THR A 48 8.86 -14.52 -4.21
CA THR A 48 8.88 -14.08 -5.60
C THR A 48 9.11 -12.57 -5.66
N THR A 49 9.96 -12.13 -6.58
CA THR A 49 10.26 -10.71 -6.74
C THR A 49 9.75 -10.23 -8.09
N PHE A 50 9.02 -9.13 -8.08
CA PHE A 50 8.63 -8.36 -9.25
C PHE A 50 9.34 -7.00 -9.16
N THR A 51 10.22 -6.70 -10.10
CA THR A 51 10.96 -5.44 -10.15
C THR A 51 10.61 -4.68 -11.41
N ARG A 52 10.07 -3.46 -11.26
CA ARG A 52 9.65 -2.58 -12.36
C ARG A 52 8.66 -3.24 -13.33
N CYS A 53 7.88 -4.21 -12.83
CA CYS A 53 6.85 -4.87 -13.62
C CYS A 53 5.58 -4.02 -13.71
N ARG A 54 4.84 -4.21 -14.79
CA ARG A 54 3.62 -3.48 -15.10
C ARG A 54 2.41 -4.40 -15.02
N PHE A 55 1.37 -3.94 -14.30
CA PHE A 55 0.13 -4.70 -14.07
C PHE A 55 -1.09 -3.83 -14.40
N VAL A 56 -1.28 -3.50 -15.67
CA VAL A 56 -2.42 -2.68 -16.08
C VAL A 56 -3.63 -3.56 -16.36
N GLY A 57 -4.72 -3.36 -15.62
CA GLY A 57 -5.93 -4.16 -15.76
C GLY A 57 -5.78 -5.62 -15.33
N ALA A 58 -4.70 -5.98 -14.64
CA ALA A 58 -4.50 -7.35 -14.16
C ALA A 58 -5.50 -7.73 -13.06
N GLU A 59 -5.89 -8.99 -13.01
CA GLU A 59 -6.80 -9.55 -12.04
C GLU A 59 -6.03 -10.27 -10.94
N MET A 60 -5.89 -9.65 -9.76
CA MET A 60 -5.16 -10.22 -8.61
C MET A 60 -6.09 -10.46 -7.41
N TYR A 61 -7.40 -10.56 -7.65
CA TYR A 61 -8.35 -10.80 -6.57
C TYR A 61 -8.15 -12.17 -5.93
N SER A 62 -8.36 -12.24 -4.62
CA SER A 62 -8.16 -13.46 -3.81
C SER A 62 -6.76 -14.07 -3.88
N SER A 63 -5.77 -13.37 -4.45
CA SER A 63 -4.38 -13.84 -4.48
C SER A 63 -3.74 -13.81 -3.08
N ALA A 64 -2.68 -14.61 -2.90
CA ALA A 64 -1.95 -14.67 -1.63
C ALA A 64 -0.44 -14.54 -1.88
N HIS A 65 0.17 -13.54 -1.25
CA HIS A 65 1.58 -13.23 -1.40
C HIS A 65 2.29 -13.31 -0.05
N SER A 66 3.34 -14.13 0.04
CA SER A 66 4.12 -14.27 1.27
C SER A 66 5.61 -14.01 1.01
N SER A 67 6.21 -13.14 1.83
CA SER A 67 7.63 -12.76 1.72
C SER A 67 8.04 -12.39 0.30
N SER A 68 7.10 -11.92 -0.50
CA SER A 68 7.29 -11.52 -1.90
C SER A 68 7.53 -10.01 -2.00
N SER A 69 8.08 -9.57 -3.13
CA SER A 69 8.44 -8.17 -3.31
C SER A 69 7.87 -7.64 -4.63
N PHE A 70 7.32 -6.43 -4.57
CA PHE A 70 6.87 -5.64 -5.72
C PHE A 70 7.64 -4.32 -5.67
N LEU A 71 8.75 -4.24 -6.36
CA LEU A 71 9.69 -3.12 -6.28
C LEU A 71 9.55 -2.20 -7.49
N GLY A 72 9.08 -0.98 -7.28
CA GLY A 72 8.86 -0.02 -8.36
C GLY A 72 7.84 -0.47 -9.41
N CYS A 73 6.93 -1.37 -9.02
CA CYS A 73 5.89 -1.86 -9.92
C CYS A 73 4.75 -0.84 -10.09
N THR A 74 4.03 -0.95 -11.20
CA THR A 74 2.85 -0.13 -11.49
C THR A 74 1.62 -0.99 -11.58
N PHE A 75 0.63 -0.68 -10.74
CA PHE A 75 -0.71 -1.26 -10.77
C PHE A 75 -1.70 -0.18 -11.21
N GLU A 76 -2.29 -0.34 -12.37
CA GLU A 76 -3.30 0.58 -12.89
C GLU A 76 -4.57 -0.20 -13.25
N ARG A 77 -5.72 0.20 -12.71
CA ARG A 77 -7.00 -0.50 -12.90
C ARG A 77 -6.94 -2.01 -12.53
N THR A 78 -6.07 -2.36 -11.60
CA THR A 78 -5.85 -3.72 -11.13
C THR A 78 -6.82 -4.06 -9.99
N SER A 79 -7.34 -5.28 -9.98
CA SER A 79 -8.19 -5.75 -8.88
C SER A 79 -7.39 -6.54 -7.86
N TRP A 80 -7.24 -6.00 -6.65
CA TRP A 80 -6.66 -6.64 -5.47
C TRP A 80 -7.71 -7.04 -4.44
N ALA A 81 -8.99 -7.15 -4.87
CA ALA A 81 -10.07 -7.48 -3.95
C ALA A 81 -9.79 -8.79 -3.20
N ASP A 82 -9.92 -8.75 -1.87
CA ASP A 82 -9.68 -9.88 -0.97
C ASP A 82 -8.28 -10.52 -1.06
N ALA A 83 -7.33 -9.84 -1.69
CA ALA A 83 -5.93 -10.29 -1.74
C ALA A 83 -5.26 -10.21 -0.36
N LYS A 84 -4.30 -11.10 -0.11
CA LYS A 84 -3.56 -11.21 1.15
C LYS A 84 -2.07 -11.05 0.91
N LEU A 85 -1.44 -10.12 1.62
CA LEU A 85 0.00 -9.88 1.58
C LEU A 85 0.56 -10.06 3.00
N THR A 86 1.53 -10.93 3.18
CA THR A 86 2.18 -11.16 4.47
C THR A 86 3.69 -11.07 4.34
N GLY A 87 4.32 -10.17 5.11
CA GLY A 87 5.76 -9.94 5.06
C GLY A 87 6.27 -9.48 3.70
N CYS A 88 5.41 -8.82 2.91
CA CYS A 88 5.74 -8.37 1.56
C CYS A 88 6.38 -6.97 1.55
N ARG A 89 7.14 -6.69 0.49
CA ARG A 89 7.71 -5.36 0.24
C ARG A 89 7.11 -4.77 -1.03
N LEU A 90 6.54 -3.57 -0.92
CA LEU A 90 5.93 -2.85 -2.03
C LEU A 90 6.65 -1.51 -2.29
N LEU A 91 7.97 -1.53 -2.15
CA LEU A 91 8.82 -0.33 -2.17
C LEU A 91 8.71 0.44 -3.49
N GLY A 92 8.31 1.71 -3.43
CA GLY A 92 8.19 2.58 -4.60
C GLY A 92 7.10 2.17 -5.60
N THR A 93 6.19 1.29 -5.20
CA THR A 93 5.08 0.81 -6.03
C THR A 93 3.99 1.87 -6.16
N THR A 94 3.33 1.92 -7.31
CA THR A 94 2.23 2.86 -7.57
C THR A 94 0.94 2.11 -7.82
N PHE A 95 -0.12 2.50 -7.11
CA PHE A 95 -1.50 2.07 -7.34
C PHE A 95 -2.28 3.25 -7.93
N THR A 96 -3.02 2.98 -9.01
CA THR A 96 -3.83 3.99 -9.70
C THR A 96 -5.15 3.38 -10.17
N HIS A 97 -6.28 3.91 -9.68
CA HIS A 97 -7.63 3.41 -9.98
C HIS A 97 -7.82 1.92 -9.69
N CYS A 98 -7.17 1.41 -8.64
CA CYS A 98 -7.22 0.01 -8.26
C CYS A 98 -8.44 -0.31 -7.39
N ARG A 99 -8.88 -1.56 -7.45
CA ARG A 99 -9.87 -2.08 -6.52
C ARG A 99 -9.16 -2.76 -5.35
N LEU A 100 -9.15 -2.11 -4.18
CA LEU A 100 -8.45 -2.55 -2.98
C LEU A 100 -9.40 -3.08 -1.88
N THR A 101 -10.66 -3.32 -2.21
CA THR A 101 -11.69 -3.77 -1.25
C THR A 101 -11.29 -5.10 -0.62
N GLY A 102 -11.26 -5.16 0.71
CA GLY A 102 -10.94 -6.39 1.44
C GLY A 102 -9.47 -6.82 1.39
N ILE A 103 -8.58 -6.01 0.80
CA ILE A 103 -7.14 -6.28 0.82
C ILE A 103 -6.64 -6.38 2.27
N ARG A 104 -5.80 -7.35 2.55
CA ARG A 104 -5.18 -7.55 3.86
C ARG A 104 -3.67 -7.51 3.74
N MET A 105 -3.06 -6.64 4.52
CA MET A 105 -1.61 -6.46 4.55
C MET A 105 -1.12 -6.64 5.99
N VAL A 106 -0.23 -7.59 6.21
CA VAL A 106 0.35 -7.87 7.54
C VAL A 106 1.86 -7.87 7.42
N ASP A 107 2.54 -7.15 8.31
CA ASP A 107 4.00 -7.03 8.35
C ASP A 107 4.61 -6.56 7.01
N CYS A 108 3.88 -5.76 6.24
CA CYS A 108 4.33 -5.27 4.94
C CYS A 108 5.10 -3.95 5.04
N ASP A 109 6.02 -3.78 4.07
CA ASP A 109 6.76 -2.54 3.87
C ASP A 109 6.26 -1.82 2.64
N LEU A 110 5.59 -0.69 2.86
CA LEU A 110 4.98 0.18 1.86
C LEU A 110 5.77 1.50 1.72
N THR A 111 7.05 1.51 2.07
CA THR A 111 7.90 2.71 1.97
C THR A 111 7.90 3.23 0.53
N LEU A 112 7.69 4.55 0.35
CA LEU A 112 7.61 5.22 -0.96
C LEU A 112 6.44 4.75 -1.85
N THR A 113 5.54 3.93 -1.34
CA THR A 113 4.36 3.47 -2.12
C THR A 113 3.40 4.63 -2.37
N SER A 114 2.80 4.67 -3.55
CA SER A 114 1.76 5.64 -3.87
C SER A 114 0.38 5.00 -3.88
N PHE A 115 -0.50 5.52 -3.02
CA PHE A 115 -1.95 5.28 -3.01
C PHE A 115 -2.73 6.57 -3.30
N ALA A 116 -2.14 7.48 -4.09
CA ALA A 116 -2.76 8.77 -4.35
C ALA A 116 -4.13 8.63 -5.01
N GLY A 117 -5.17 9.17 -4.36
CA GLY A 117 -6.56 9.10 -4.83
C GLY A 117 -7.23 7.73 -4.67
N GLU A 118 -6.55 6.73 -4.08
CA GLU A 118 -7.09 5.38 -3.90
C GLU A 118 -8.11 5.30 -2.76
N LYS A 119 -8.96 4.26 -2.81
CA LYS A 119 -10.00 3.99 -1.82
C LYS A 119 -9.56 2.86 -0.89
N LEU A 120 -9.22 3.22 0.34
CA LEU A 120 -8.78 2.31 1.40
C LEU A 120 -9.71 2.38 2.64
N ALA A 121 -10.88 2.99 2.52
CA ALA A 121 -11.79 3.20 3.64
C ALA A 121 -12.02 1.91 4.45
N GLY A 122 -11.85 2.00 5.77
CA GLY A 122 -12.01 0.89 6.71
C GLY A 122 -10.92 -0.18 6.65
N ALA A 123 -9.84 0.02 5.88
CA ALA A 123 -8.74 -0.94 5.81
C ALA A 123 -7.97 -1.02 7.15
N ASP A 124 -7.47 -2.21 7.46
CA ASP A 124 -6.48 -2.40 8.52
C ASP A 124 -5.08 -2.18 7.94
N LEU A 125 -4.49 -1.06 8.30
CA LEU A 125 -3.13 -0.63 7.94
C LEU A 125 -2.24 -0.52 9.19
N SER A 126 -2.67 -1.15 10.29
CA SER A 126 -2.00 -1.05 11.57
C SER A 126 -0.59 -1.65 11.53
N GLY A 127 0.36 -0.95 12.14
CA GLY A 127 1.76 -1.38 12.23
C GLY A 127 2.53 -1.45 10.91
N LEU A 128 1.92 -1.06 9.78
CA LEU A 128 2.60 -1.08 8.49
C LEU A 128 3.67 0.01 8.39
N ARG A 129 4.76 -0.27 7.69
CA ARG A 129 5.75 0.74 7.32
C ARG A 129 5.29 1.47 6.07
N MET A 130 4.93 2.73 6.23
CA MET A 130 4.41 3.60 5.17
C MET A 130 5.23 4.90 5.08
N ARG A 131 6.54 4.79 5.36
CA ARG A 131 7.45 5.95 5.31
C ARG A 131 7.45 6.56 3.91
N GLU A 132 7.36 7.89 3.86
CA GLU A 132 7.36 8.64 2.61
C GLU A 132 6.27 8.20 1.60
N ALA A 133 5.25 7.47 2.06
CA ALA A 133 4.15 7.06 1.21
C ALA A 133 3.36 8.28 0.69
N ASN A 134 2.90 8.18 -0.55
CA ASN A 134 2.02 9.19 -1.13
C ASN A 134 0.55 8.80 -0.93
N LEU A 135 -0.10 9.44 0.03
CA LEU A 135 -1.52 9.26 0.37
C LEU A 135 -2.36 10.46 -0.08
N THR A 136 -1.84 11.31 -0.97
CA THR A 136 -2.51 12.53 -1.41
C THR A 136 -3.88 12.22 -2.00
N GLY A 137 -4.95 12.78 -1.40
CA GLY A 137 -6.34 12.59 -1.85
C GLY A 137 -6.88 11.17 -1.64
N ALA A 138 -6.16 10.28 -0.97
CA ALA A 138 -6.65 8.92 -0.65
C ALA A 138 -7.83 8.99 0.32
N ASP A 139 -8.78 8.05 0.18
CA ASP A 139 -9.83 7.83 1.15
C ASP A 139 -9.37 6.77 2.16
N LEU A 140 -9.00 7.25 3.35
CA LEU A 140 -8.55 6.48 4.51
C LEU A 140 -9.58 6.56 5.66
N SER A 141 -10.83 6.90 5.34
CA SER A 141 -11.87 7.05 6.35
C SER A 141 -12.09 5.75 7.13
N GLY A 142 -12.12 5.84 8.46
CA GLY A 142 -12.30 4.71 9.36
C GLY A 142 -11.19 3.67 9.33
N CYS A 143 -10.02 3.95 8.71
CA CYS A 143 -8.89 3.03 8.72
C CYS A 143 -8.32 2.84 10.13
N ASP A 144 -7.84 1.64 10.39
CA ASP A 144 -6.94 1.38 11.51
C ASP A 144 -5.50 1.68 11.07
N LEU A 145 -4.95 2.79 11.55
CA LEU A 145 -3.57 3.22 11.29
C LEU A 145 -2.72 3.17 12.58
N ARG A 146 -3.20 2.47 13.59
CA ARG A 146 -2.48 2.37 14.87
C ARG A 146 -1.07 1.81 14.66
N ARG A 147 -0.08 2.49 15.25
CA ARG A 147 1.34 2.11 15.17
C ARG A 147 1.90 2.05 13.75
N ALA A 148 1.21 2.55 12.73
CA ALA A 148 1.77 2.67 11.39
C ALA A 148 2.93 3.68 11.38
N ASP A 149 3.97 3.42 10.63
CA ASP A 149 5.07 4.38 10.42
C ASP A 149 4.76 5.22 9.17
N LEU A 150 4.25 6.42 9.41
CA LEU A 150 3.88 7.41 8.40
C LEU A 150 4.92 8.55 8.30
N ALA A 151 6.14 8.35 8.81
CA ALA A 151 7.17 9.39 8.76
C ALA A 151 7.43 9.81 7.32
N GLY A 152 7.37 11.11 7.03
CA GLY A 152 7.52 11.67 5.69
C GLY A 152 6.35 11.42 4.74
N ALA A 153 5.28 10.75 5.17
CA ALA A 153 4.13 10.50 4.33
C ALA A 153 3.39 11.80 3.96
N ARG A 154 2.88 11.85 2.74
CA ARG A 154 2.13 13.00 2.21
C ARG A 154 0.64 12.67 2.18
N ALA A 155 -0.14 13.25 3.08
CA ALA A 155 -1.58 13.03 3.18
C ALA A 155 -2.42 14.28 2.79
N GLY A 156 -1.86 15.18 2.00
CA GLY A 156 -2.58 16.36 1.54
C GLY A 156 -3.90 15.98 0.86
N ARG A 157 -5.01 16.58 1.29
CA ARG A 157 -6.38 16.27 0.82
C ARG A 157 -6.85 14.83 1.07
N ALA A 158 -6.10 14.01 1.82
CA ALA A 158 -6.57 12.69 2.24
C ALA A 158 -7.79 12.82 3.16
N ASN A 159 -8.70 11.87 3.06
CA ASN A 159 -9.83 11.74 3.98
C ASN A 159 -9.48 10.75 5.08
N LEU A 160 -9.15 11.25 6.27
CA LEU A 160 -8.87 10.47 7.49
C LEU A 160 -10.03 10.53 8.50
N THR A 161 -11.24 10.84 8.03
CA THR A 161 -12.43 10.92 8.88
C THR A 161 -12.61 9.63 9.68
N GLY A 162 -12.61 9.73 11.02
CA GLY A 162 -12.79 8.60 11.91
C GLY A 162 -11.67 7.57 11.92
N ALA A 163 -10.53 7.82 11.28
CA ALA A 163 -9.36 6.93 11.33
C ALA A 163 -8.73 6.90 12.72
N ASP A 164 -8.19 5.75 13.13
CA ASP A 164 -7.46 5.59 14.38
C ASP A 164 -5.95 5.64 14.13
N LEU A 165 -5.30 6.73 14.55
CA LEU A 165 -3.86 6.97 14.36
C LEU A 165 -3.06 6.79 15.66
N ARG A 166 -3.62 6.23 16.72
CA ARG A 166 -2.92 6.11 18.00
C ARG A 166 -1.63 5.31 17.88
N GLY A 167 -0.54 5.87 18.39
CA GLY A 167 0.79 5.27 18.31
C GLY A 167 1.41 5.31 16.91
N ALA A 168 0.75 5.88 15.90
CA ALA A 168 1.36 6.05 14.58
C ALA A 168 2.49 7.09 14.65
N ILE A 169 3.56 6.84 13.91
CA ILE A 169 4.65 7.80 13.74
C ILE A 169 4.26 8.74 12.61
N VAL A 170 4.12 10.02 12.93
CA VAL A 170 3.69 11.07 11.98
C VAL A 170 4.58 12.29 12.12
N ASP A 171 4.72 13.04 11.03
CA ASP A 171 5.37 14.35 11.04
C ASP A 171 4.33 15.47 11.00
N ALA A 172 4.75 16.68 11.36
CA ALA A 172 3.90 17.85 11.25
C ALA A 172 3.32 18.03 9.84
N GLY A 173 4.09 17.73 8.79
CA GLY A 173 3.66 17.80 7.40
C GLY A 173 2.56 16.83 7.00
N THR A 174 2.44 15.69 7.69
CA THR A 174 1.39 14.68 7.44
C THR A 174 -0.02 15.24 7.63
N TRP A 175 -0.18 16.23 8.54
CA TRP A 175 -1.48 16.81 8.88
C TRP A 175 -1.98 17.86 7.89
N VAL A 176 -1.07 18.45 7.10
CA VAL A 176 -1.39 19.64 6.29
C VAL A 176 -2.34 19.28 5.16
N GLY A 177 -3.54 19.85 5.21
CA GLY A 177 -4.58 19.68 4.18
C GLY A 177 -5.33 18.35 4.22
N ALA A 178 -5.09 17.48 5.21
CA ALA A 178 -5.89 16.27 5.43
C ALA A 178 -7.19 16.60 6.18
N ASN A 179 -8.25 15.83 5.93
CA ASN A 179 -9.48 15.87 6.71
C ASN A 179 -9.39 14.88 7.88
N LEU A 180 -9.30 15.41 9.10
CA LEU A 180 -9.15 14.63 10.34
C LEU A 180 -10.42 14.63 11.21
N SER A 181 -11.60 14.89 10.62
CA SER A 181 -12.86 14.93 11.37
C SER A 181 -13.09 13.60 12.11
N GLY A 182 -13.16 13.64 13.44
CA GLY A 182 -13.39 12.45 14.27
C GLY A 182 -12.25 11.44 14.29
N ALA A 183 -11.08 11.77 13.72
CA ALA A 183 -9.89 10.92 13.84
C ALA A 183 -9.42 10.84 15.29
N ILE A 184 -8.89 9.68 15.68
CA ILE A 184 -8.39 9.42 17.04
C ILE A 184 -6.87 9.50 17.02
N ILE A 185 -6.31 10.38 17.85
CA ILE A 185 -4.88 10.65 17.95
C ILE A 185 -4.41 10.62 19.40
N ASP A 186 -3.11 10.48 19.62
CA ASP A 186 -2.46 10.61 20.93
C ASP A 186 -2.16 12.08 21.26
N VAL A 187 -1.87 12.35 22.55
CA VAL A 187 -1.52 13.69 23.02
C VAL A 187 -0.28 14.24 22.31
N ASP A 188 0.75 13.42 22.10
CA ASP A 188 1.98 13.87 21.42
C ASP A 188 1.69 14.24 19.95
N GLN A 189 0.81 13.49 19.29
CA GLN A 189 0.34 13.79 17.94
C GLN A 189 -0.48 15.08 17.90
N ALA A 190 -1.29 15.36 18.94
CA ALA A 190 -2.03 16.62 19.05
C ALA A 190 -1.09 17.84 19.15
N VAL A 191 0.06 17.69 19.82
CA VAL A 191 1.11 18.72 19.85
C VAL A 191 1.68 18.97 18.46
N LEU A 192 2.02 17.91 17.72
CA LEU A 192 2.51 18.03 16.35
C LEU A 192 1.48 18.68 15.42
N TYR A 193 0.21 18.32 15.57
CA TYR A 193 -0.89 18.94 14.84
C TYR A 193 -0.98 20.44 15.11
N ALA A 194 -0.93 20.83 16.39
CA ALA A 194 -0.98 22.24 16.79
C ALA A 194 0.18 23.04 16.19
N LEU A 195 1.40 22.51 16.25
CA LEU A 195 2.59 23.13 15.68
C LEU A 195 2.47 23.27 14.14
N ALA A 196 1.97 22.25 13.44
CA ALA A 196 1.75 22.27 12.00
C ALA A 196 0.76 23.37 11.57
N HIS A 197 -0.16 23.73 12.46
CA HIS A 197 -1.17 24.80 12.25
C HIS A 197 -0.76 26.15 12.85
N GLY A 198 0.54 26.33 13.16
CA GLY A 198 1.11 27.60 13.58
C GLY A 198 0.83 27.96 15.04
N LEU A 199 0.36 27.02 15.87
CA LEU A 199 0.18 27.28 17.30
C LEU A 199 1.51 27.19 18.05
N THR A 200 1.69 28.07 19.04
CA THR A 200 2.85 28.04 19.95
C THR A 200 2.43 27.42 21.28
N MET A 201 3.18 26.42 21.73
CA MET A 201 2.91 25.74 23.00
C MET A 201 3.60 26.53 24.14
N ALA A 202 2.81 27.06 25.07
CA ALA A 202 3.34 27.64 26.29
C ALA A 202 3.66 26.54 27.31
N ARG A 203 4.82 26.62 27.97
CA ARG A 203 5.07 25.81 29.17
C ARG A 203 4.24 26.39 30.31
N THR A 204 3.39 25.61 30.94
CA THR A 204 2.82 25.93 32.24
C THR A 204 3.99 26.05 33.22
N GLN A 205 4.23 27.24 33.75
CA GLN A 205 5.12 27.39 34.90
C GLN A 205 4.29 26.97 36.12
N ASP A 206 4.73 25.94 36.81
CA ASP A 206 4.23 25.56 38.14
C ASP A 206 4.67 26.61 39.17
#